data_f5f3d2c27de18249bebba845f3e5f921
#
_entry.id   f5f3d2c27de18249bebba845f3e5f921
#
_cell.length_a   1.000
_cell.length_b   1.000
_cell.length_c   1.000
_cell.angle_alpha   90.00
_cell.angle_beta   90.00
_cell.angle_gamma   90.00
#
_symmetry.space_group_name_H-M   'P 1'
#
loop_
_entity.id
_entity.type
_entity.pdbx_description
1 polymer ?
#
loop_
_entity_poly.entity_id
_entity_poly.type
_entity_poly.pdbx_seq_one_letter_code
_entity_poly.pdbx_strand_id
1 'polypeptide(L)'
;MKRVKTNPVLLGLINQLIELARENDAPIWRDLSKRLQKPSRNMAEVNLKHINRNTSADDVVVVPGKVLGSGVIDHPVTVAAFKFSERARATLMEQGRAISILELTKENPGGKGVKILE
;
A
#
# COMPACT_ATOMS: atom_id res chain seq x y z
N MET A 1 9.05 -28.03 -6.39
CA MET A 1 8.73 -27.10 -7.50
C MET A 1 8.45 -25.71 -6.99
N LYS A 2 9.20 -24.78 -7.49
CA LYS A 2 9.01 -23.40 -7.10
C LYS A 2 7.76 -22.82 -7.76
N ARG A 3 6.92 -22.21 -6.97
CA ARG A 3 5.76 -21.52 -7.49
C ARG A 3 6.09 -20.06 -7.74
N VAL A 4 5.87 -19.59 -8.93
CA VAL A 4 6.04 -18.17 -9.24
C VAL A 4 4.70 -17.50 -9.30
N LYS A 5 4.69 -16.23 -8.98
CA LYS A 5 3.47 -15.45 -9.10
C LYS A 5 3.16 -15.26 -10.56
N THR A 6 1.90 -15.49 -10.90
CA THR A 6 1.46 -15.40 -12.29
C THR A 6 0.62 -14.16 -12.56
N ASN A 7 0.28 -13.36 -11.52
CA ASN A 7 -0.50 -12.15 -11.71
C ASN A 7 0.35 -11.10 -12.42
N PRO A 8 0.08 -10.82 -13.69
CA PRO A 8 0.92 -9.87 -14.43
C PRO A 8 0.85 -8.44 -13.89
N VAL A 9 -0.28 -8.06 -13.30
CA VAL A 9 -0.41 -6.73 -12.70
C VAL A 9 0.54 -6.62 -11.51
N LEU A 10 0.57 -7.62 -10.67
CA LEU A 10 1.44 -7.62 -9.51
C LEU A 10 2.91 -7.64 -9.91
N LEU A 11 3.27 -8.47 -10.89
CA LEU A 11 4.66 -8.52 -11.35
C LEU A 11 5.10 -7.20 -11.95
N GLY A 12 4.22 -6.57 -12.71
CA GLY A 12 4.50 -5.26 -13.28
C GLY A 12 4.72 -4.21 -12.19
N LEU A 13 3.90 -4.23 -11.17
CA LEU A 13 4.04 -3.31 -10.05
C LEU A 13 5.37 -3.52 -9.33
N ILE A 14 5.73 -4.77 -9.05
CA ILE A 14 6.99 -5.08 -8.38
C ILE A 14 8.17 -4.54 -9.18
N ASN A 15 8.19 -4.80 -10.48
CA ASN A 15 9.28 -4.35 -11.34
C ASN A 15 9.35 -2.83 -11.40
N GLN A 16 8.20 -2.18 -11.48
CA GLN A 16 8.15 -0.73 -11.54
C GLN A 16 8.66 -0.09 -10.24
N LEU A 17 8.33 -0.69 -9.10
CA LEU A 17 8.82 -0.19 -7.82
C LEU A 17 10.34 -0.31 -7.69
N ILE A 18 10.91 -1.38 -8.22
CA ILE A 18 12.36 -1.56 -8.21
C ILE A 18 13.02 -0.46 -9.05
N GLU A 19 12.46 -0.18 -10.23
CA GLU A 19 12.98 0.88 -11.08
C GLU A 19 12.87 2.25 -10.41
N LEU A 20 11.73 2.53 -9.81
CA LEU A 20 11.50 3.82 -9.15
C LEU A 20 12.43 4.00 -7.94
N ALA A 21 12.69 2.91 -7.22
CA ALA A 21 13.62 2.98 -6.09
C ALA A 21 15.01 3.42 -6.55
N ARG A 22 15.44 2.88 -7.69
CA ARG A 22 16.74 3.20 -8.23
C ARG A 22 16.78 4.62 -8.79
N GLU A 23 15.75 4.99 -9.57
CA GLU A 23 15.71 6.29 -10.24
C GLU A 23 15.61 7.45 -9.26
N ASN A 24 14.92 7.25 -8.14
CA ASN A 24 14.67 8.31 -7.19
C ASN A 24 15.47 8.19 -5.90
N ASP A 25 16.37 7.20 -5.85
CA ASP A 25 17.14 6.92 -4.64
C ASP A 25 16.20 6.80 -3.43
N ALA A 26 15.13 6.03 -3.59
CA ALA A 26 14.06 5.90 -2.61
C ALA A 26 13.97 4.45 -2.15
N PRO A 27 14.68 4.09 -1.08
CA PRO A 27 14.71 2.68 -0.61
C PRO A 27 13.34 2.13 -0.20
N ILE A 28 12.40 3.02 0.13
CA ILE A 28 11.07 2.56 0.52
C ILE A 28 10.39 1.75 -0.60
N TRP A 29 10.58 2.14 -1.87
CA TRP A 29 9.96 1.41 -2.97
C TRP A 29 10.59 0.02 -3.14
N ARG A 30 11.87 -0.11 -2.86
CA ARG A 30 12.53 -1.41 -2.89
C ARG A 30 12.00 -2.31 -1.78
N ASP A 31 11.86 -1.77 -0.58
CA ASP A 31 11.31 -2.50 0.56
C ASP A 31 9.89 -2.96 0.25
N LEU A 32 9.07 -2.07 -0.30
CA LEU A 32 7.70 -2.38 -0.65
C LEU A 32 7.65 -3.50 -1.70
N SER A 33 8.53 -3.45 -2.69
CA SER A 33 8.58 -4.47 -3.73
C SER A 33 8.88 -5.85 -3.13
N LYS A 34 9.77 -5.91 -2.16
CA LYS A 34 10.11 -7.17 -1.49
C LYS A 34 8.90 -7.73 -0.73
N ARG A 35 8.16 -6.86 -0.06
CA ARG A 35 7.00 -7.30 0.69
C ARG A 35 5.89 -7.81 -0.23
N LEU A 36 5.77 -7.23 -1.41
CA LEU A 36 4.79 -7.69 -2.41
C LEU A 36 5.18 -9.01 -3.05
N GLN A 37 6.40 -9.47 -2.90
CA GLN A 37 6.86 -10.74 -3.47
C GLN A 37 6.51 -11.94 -2.61
N LYS A 38 5.94 -11.74 -1.45
CA LYS A 38 5.49 -12.85 -0.61
C LYS A 38 4.41 -13.67 -1.32
N PRO A 39 4.29 -14.96 -1.00
CA PRO A 39 3.16 -15.75 -1.53
C PRO A 39 1.83 -15.07 -1.20
N SER A 40 0.84 -15.26 -2.08
CA SER A 40 -0.45 -14.59 -1.92
C SER A 40 -1.06 -14.80 -0.54
N ARG A 41 -0.94 -16.01 0.00
CA ARG A 41 -1.53 -16.31 1.31
C ARG A 41 -0.83 -15.61 2.46
N ASN A 42 0.37 -15.07 2.21
CA ASN A 42 1.15 -14.38 3.22
C ASN A 42 1.18 -12.87 2.99
N MET A 43 0.43 -12.40 2.00
CA MET A 43 0.35 -10.96 1.79
C MET A 43 -0.35 -10.29 2.95
N ALA A 44 0.04 -9.07 3.22
CA ALA A 44 -0.56 -8.29 4.30
C ALA A 44 -2.05 -8.12 4.08
N GLU A 45 -2.81 -8.24 5.16
CA GLU A 45 -4.24 -7.88 5.18
C GLU A 45 -4.42 -7.00 6.40
N VAL A 46 -4.77 -5.75 6.18
CA VAL A 46 -4.82 -4.75 7.22
C VAL A 46 -6.22 -4.17 7.30
N ASN A 47 -6.81 -4.22 8.48
CA ASN A 47 -8.13 -3.64 8.70
C ASN A 47 -8.04 -2.15 8.98
N LEU A 48 -9.14 -1.44 8.74
CA LEU A 48 -9.21 -0.01 9.02
C LEU A 48 -8.90 0.31 10.46
N LYS A 49 -9.30 -0.56 11.37
CA LYS A 49 -9.02 -0.39 12.79
C LYS A 49 -7.51 -0.26 13.04
N HIS A 50 -6.73 -1.10 12.39
CA HIS A 50 -5.27 -1.08 12.55
C HIS A 50 -4.68 0.21 11.95
N ILE A 51 -5.19 0.62 10.80
CA ILE A 51 -4.75 1.86 10.18
C ILE A 51 -5.06 3.05 11.08
N ASN A 52 -6.29 3.10 11.59
CA ASN A 52 -6.70 4.22 12.43
C ASN A 52 -5.84 4.35 13.70
N ARG A 53 -5.49 3.20 14.26
CA ARG A 53 -4.71 3.17 15.50
C ARG A 53 -3.26 3.61 15.29
N ASN A 54 -2.73 3.40 14.09
CA ASN A 54 -1.31 3.62 13.83
C ASN A 54 -1.03 4.85 12.98
N THR A 55 -2.01 5.72 12.78
CA THR A 55 -1.84 6.94 11.99
C THR A 55 -2.42 8.13 12.71
N SER A 56 -1.97 9.30 12.30
CA SER A 56 -2.50 10.58 12.75
C SER A 56 -3.05 11.32 11.54
N ALA A 57 -3.71 12.44 11.79
CA ALA A 57 -4.31 13.24 10.71
C ALA A 57 -3.28 13.56 9.64
N ASP A 58 -3.67 13.39 8.39
CA ASP A 58 -2.89 13.70 7.20
C ASP A 58 -1.69 12.79 6.96
N ASP A 59 -1.59 11.69 7.71
CA ASP A 59 -0.55 10.71 7.45
C ASP A 59 -0.77 10.01 6.11
N VAL A 60 0.32 9.52 5.54
CA VAL A 60 0.30 8.73 4.31
C VAL A 60 0.90 7.38 4.61
N VAL A 61 0.14 6.31 4.37
CA VAL A 61 0.61 4.95 4.60
C VAL A 61 0.44 4.12 3.34
N VAL A 62 1.26 3.10 3.22
CA VAL A 62 1.14 2.13 2.13
C VAL A 62 1.09 0.73 2.72
N VAL A 63 0.15 -0.06 2.22
CA VAL A 63 -0.06 -1.44 2.65
C VAL A 63 0.36 -2.36 1.50
N PRO A 64 1.36 -3.22 1.73
CA PRO A 64 1.80 -4.15 0.68
C PRO A 64 0.88 -5.35 0.58
N GLY A 65 -0.39 -5.11 0.33
CA GLY A 65 -1.39 -6.15 0.25
C GLY A 65 -2.78 -5.55 0.17
N LYS A 66 -3.67 -6.06 0.99
CA LYS A 66 -5.10 -5.71 0.91
C LYS A 66 -5.54 -4.99 2.17
N VAL A 67 -6.37 -3.97 1.98
CA VAL A 67 -7.01 -3.24 3.08
C VAL A 67 -8.45 -3.72 3.20
N LEU A 68 -8.83 -4.12 4.40
CA LEU A 68 -10.14 -4.67 4.72
C LEU A 68 -10.94 -3.66 5.54
N GLY A 69 -12.26 -3.78 5.49
CA GLY A 69 -13.16 -2.73 5.98
C GLY A 69 -13.58 -2.79 7.42
N SER A 70 -12.95 -3.63 8.25
CA SER A 70 -13.32 -3.72 9.65
C SER A 70 -12.72 -2.55 10.44
N GLY A 71 -13.58 -1.81 11.14
CA GLY A 71 -13.16 -0.67 11.95
C GLY A 71 -13.62 0.64 11.35
N VAL A 72 -13.19 1.72 11.97
CA VAL A 72 -13.54 3.07 11.53
C VAL A 72 -12.28 3.90 11.38
N ILE A 73 -12.39 4.95 10.57
CA ILE A 73 -11.34 5.95 10.41
C ILE A 73 -11.91 7.27 10.92
N ASP A 74 -11.26 7.86 11.89
CA ASP A 74 -11.76 9.09 12.52
C ASP A 74 -10.90 10.33 12.23
N HIS A 75 -9.98 10.24 11.29
CA HIS A 75 -9.15 11.38 10.90
C HIS A 75 -8.76 11.24 9.42
N PRO A 76 -8.40 12.33 8.76
CA PRO A 76 -7.96 12.25 7.37
C PRO A 76 -6.67 11.43 7.25
N VAL A 77 -6.63 10.52 6.29
CA VAL A 77 -5.45 9.71 6.04
C VAL A 77 -5.47 9.28 4.59
N THR A 78 -4.28 9.22 3.97
CA THR A 78 -4.13 8.69 2.62
C THR A 78 -3.57 7.28 2.74
N VAL A 79 -4.27 6.31 2.16
CA VAL A 79 -3.87 4.92 2.20
C VAL A 79 -3.67 4.43 0.77
N ALA A 80 -2.48 3.95 0.47
CA ALA A 80 -2.18 3.30 -0.79
C ALA A 80 -2.07 1.80 -0.53
N ALA A 81 -2.59 0.99 -1.43
CA ALA A 81 -2.54 -0.46 -1.26
C ALA A 81 -2.63 -1.14 -2.61
N PHE A 82 -2.30 -2.43 -2.62
CA PHE A 82 -2.46 -3.22 -3.83
C PHE A 82 -3.95 -3.45 -4.12
N LYS A 83 -4.74 -3.71 -3.08
CA LYS A 83 -6.19 -3.90 -3.21
C LYS A 83 -6.91 -3.35 -1.99
N PHE A 84 -8.17 -2.99 -2.19
CA PHE A 84 -9.08 -2.57 -1.12
C PHE A 84 -10.37 -3.37 -1.25
N SER A 85 -10.95 -3.78 -0.13
CA SER A 85 -12.35 -4.23 -0.17
C SER A 85 -13.23 -3.02 -0.48
N GLU A 86 -14.44 -3.27 -0.99
CA GLU A 86 -15.35 -2.17 -1.32
C GLU A 86 -15.66 -1.31 -0.10
N ARG A 87 -15.89 -1.97 1.03
CA ARG A 87 -16.20 -1.25 2.27
C ARG A 87 -15.03 -0.40 2.73
N ALA A 88 -13.81 -0.94 2.65
CA ALA A 88 -12.62 -0.19 3.05
C ALA A 88 -12.46 1.05 2.19
N ARG A 89 -12.61 0.90 0.87
CA ARG A 89 -12.48 2.03 -0.05
C ARG A 89 -13.51 3.10 0.26
N ALA A 90 -14.76 2.69 0.44
CA ALA A 90 -15.84 3.65 0.69
C ALA A 90 -15.59 4.43 1.98
N THR A 91 -15.19 3.73 3.04
CA THR A 91 -14.93 4.39 4.32
C THR A 91 -13.75 5.35 4.22
N LEU A 92 -12.67 4.93 3.57
CA LEU A 92 -11.49 5.79 3.42
C LEU A 92 -11.80 7.03 2.60
N MET A 93 -12.61 6.88 1.54
CA MET A 93 -12.92 8.03 0.69
C MET A 93 -13.75 9.08 1.40
N GLU A 94 -14.45 8.72 2.47
CA GLU A 94 -15.21 9.68 3.26
C GLU A 94 -14.32 10.57 4.11
N GLN A 95 -13.23 10.02 4.61
CA GLN A 95 -12.35 10.75 5.53
C GLN A 95 -11.05 11.21 4.89
N GLY A 96 -10.63 10.54 3.83
CA GLY A 96 -9.37 10.85 3.21
C GLY A 96 -9.30 10.30 1.81
N ARG A 97 -8.27 9.48 1.54
CA ARG A 97 -8.04 8.98 0.19
C ARG A 97 -7.66 7.51 0.22
N ALA A 98 -8.19 6.76 -0.75
CA ALA A 98 -7.75 5.39 -1.02
C ALA A 98 -7.21 5.39 -2.45
N ILE A 99 -5.91 5.13 -2.60
CA ILE A 99 -5.24 5.22 -3.89
C ILE A 99 -4.44 3.95 -4.17
N SER A 100 -4.05 3.77 -5.42
CA SER A 100 -3.17 2.67 -5.77
C SER A 100 -1.73 3.01 -5.38
N ILE A 101 -0.91 1.97 -5.29
CA ILE A 101 0.51 2.17 -5.00
C ILE A 101 1.17 3.00 -6.09
N LEU A 102 0.80 2.75 -7.36
CA LEU A 102 1.38 3.52 -8.46
C LEU A 102 1.00 5.00 -8.40
N GLU A 103 -0.23 5.30 -8.00
CA GLU A 103 -0.63 6.70 -7.82
C GLU A 103 0.24 7.36 -6.76
N LEU A 104 0.52 6.65 -5.67
CA LEU A 104 1.36 7.20 -4.61
C LEU A 104 2.77 7.50 -5.14
N THR A 105 3.33 6.61 -5.93
CA THR A 105 4.67 6.84 -6.48
C THR A 105 4.72 8.04 -7.41
N LYS A 106 3.63 8.32 -8.11
CA LYS A 106 3.56 9.48 -8.99
C LYS A 106 3.47 10.78 -8.20
N GLU A 107 2.72 10.76 -7.10
CA GLU A 107 2.55 11.94 -6.27
C GLU A 107 3.79 12.19 -5.41
N ASN A 108 4.48 11.14 -5.00
CA ASN A 108 5.60 11.26 -4.08
C ASN A 108 6.72 10.29 -4.48
N PRO A 109 7.42 10.59 -5.58
CA PRO A 109 8.45 9.66 -6.08
C PRO A 109 9.56 9.36 -5.07
N GLY A 110 9.86 10.31 -4.21
CA GLY A 110 10.90 10.11 -3.19
C GLY A 110 10.44 9.32 -1.98
N GLY A 111 9.14 9.12 -1.83
CA GLY A 111 8.61 8.35 -0.71
C GLY A 111 8.76 9.01 0.64
N LYS A 112 8.93 10.32 0.69
CA LYS A 112 9.16 11.02 1.96
C LYS A 112 7.91 11.02 2.81
N GLY A 113 8.07 10.67 4.08
CA GLY A 113 6.97 10.69 5.03
C GLY A 113 5.98 9.55 4.88
N VAL A 114 6.24 8.61 4.01
CA VAL A 114 5.35 7.47 3.79
C VAL A 114 5.74 6.35 4.75
N LYS A 115 4.75 5.79 5.43
CA LYS A 115 4.94 4.64 6.32
C LYS A 115 4.44 3.38 5.64
N ILE A 116 5.17 2.28 5.82
CA ILE A 116 4.69 0.96 5.40
C ILE A 116 3.98 0.34 6.59
N LEU A 117 2.75 -0.12 6.39
CA LEU A 117 1.94 -0.70 7.43
C LEU A 117 1.52 -2.12 7.03
N GLU A 118 1.77 -3.08 7.91
CA GLU A 118 1.33 -4.47 7.71
C GLU A 118 0.54 -4.99 8.87
#